data_7687428790dcc674a7e20da0fb62d73d
#
_entry.id   7687428790dcc674a7e20da0fb62d73d
#
_cell.length_a   1.000
_cell.length_b   1.000
_cell.length_c   1.000
_cell.angle_alpha   90.00
_cell.angle_beta   90.00
_cell.angle_gamma   90.00
#
_symmetry.space_group_name_H-M   'P 1'
#
loop_
_entity.id
_entity.type
_entity.pdbx_description
1 polymer ?
#
loop_
_entity_poly.entity_id
_entity_poly.type
_entity_poly.pdbx_seq_one_letter_code
_entity_poly.pdbx_strand_id
1 'polypeptide(L)'
;VCEQSSERIRFIREHYPDVLVTEPEDCKEFVLRNSAHGGADVVLEVAGAEDTFRLAWECARPNAVVTVVALYDKPQILPLPDMYGKNLTFKTGGVDGCDCAEILRLIEAGKIDTTPLITHRFPLTKIEEAYRVFENRLDGVIKVAIAGK
;
A
#
# COMPACT_ATOMS: atom_id res chain seq x y z
N VAL A 1 2.79 3.05 7.28
CA VAL A 1 2.26 3.32 5.94
C VAL A 1 2.71 4.70 5.50
N CYS A 2 3.14 4.82 4.23
CA CYS A 2 3.42 6.09 3.57
C CYS A 2 2.23 6.42 2.64
N GLU A 3 1.59 7.56 2.84
CA GLU A 3 0.41 7.99 2.07
C GLU A 3 0.43 9.50 1.88
N GLN A 4 0.10 9.97 0.67
CA GLN A 4 0.10 11.40 0.33
C GLN A 4 -1.28 12.06 0.47
N SER A 5 -2.35 11.26 0.44
CA SER A 5 -3.71 11.78 0.55
C SER A 5 -4.07 12.06 2.00
N SER A 6 -4.34 13.31 2.33
CA SER A 6 -4.77 13.72 3.67
C SER A 6 -6.06 13.03 4.11
N GLU A 7 -6.97 12.74 3.16
CA GLU A 7 -8.21 12.00 3.42
C GLU A 7 -7.94 10.56 3.80
N ARG A 8 -7.03 9.88 3.08
CA ARG A 8 -6.63 8.50 3.40
C ARG A 8 -5.82 8.42 4.68
N ILE A 9 -4.96 9.39 4.95
CA ILE A 9 -4.25 9.49 6.24
C ILE A 9 -5.25 9.58 7.39
N ARG A 10 -6.26 10.44 7.27
CA ARG A 10 -7.34 10.55 8.27
C ARG A 10 -8.09 9.23 8.44
N PHE A 11 -8.46 8.60 7.32
CA PHE A 11 -9.13 7.30 7.33
C PHE A 11 -8.30 6.22 8.04
N ILE A 12 -6.98 6.14 7.77
CA ILE A 12 -6.10 5.17 8.43
C ILE A 12 -6.08 5.41 9.94
N ARG A 13 -5.94 6.66 10.37
CA ARG A 13 -5.92 7.01 11.79
C ARG A 13 -7.22 6.71 12.51
N GLU A 14 -8.34 6.84 11.83
CA GLU A 14 -9.67 6.58 12.37
C GLU A 14 -9.97 5.09 12.50
N HIS A 15 -9.66 4.30 11.47
CA HIS A 15 -10.06 2.89 11.40
C HIS A 15 -8.96 1.91 11.80
N TYR A 16 -7.69 2.33 11.75
CA TYR A 16 -6.53 1.51 12.03
C TYR A 16 -5.53 2.24 12.94
N PRO A 17 -5.90 2.54 14.19
CA PRO A 17 -5.11 3.40 15.09
C PRO A 17 -3.72 2.84 15.43
N ASP A 18 -3.53 1.53 15.32
CA ASP A 18 -2.24 0.87 15.55
C ASP A 18 -1.29 0.98 14.34
N VAL A 19 -1.78 1.48 13.21
CA VAL A 19 -0.98 1.66 12.00
C VAL A 19 -0.35 3.05 11.99
N LEU A 20 0.97 3.10 12.09
CA LEU A 20 1.71 4.35 11.93
C LEU A 20 1.64 4.82 10.49
N VAL A 21 1.29 6.09 10.28
CA VAL A 21 1.17 6.69 8.95
C VAL A 21 1.94 8.00 8.87
N THR A 22 2.64 8.21 7.76
CA THR A 22 3.45 9.38 7.45
C THR A 22 3.26 9.81 5.99
N GLU A 23 3.60 11.05 5.69
CA GLU A 23 3.65 11.58 4.33
C GLU A 23 4.97 11.21 3.64
N PRO A 24 5.04 11.24 2.29
CA PRO A 24 6.24 10.82 1.55
C PRO A 24 7.50 11.58 1.91
N GLU A 25 7.39 12.88 2.15
CA GLU A 25 8.51 13.78 2.46
C GLU A 25 9.23 13.37 3.75
N ASP A 26 8.49 12.91 4.74
CA ASP A 26 9.01 12.51 6.05
C ASP A 26 9.23 10.99 6.16
N CYS A 27 8.78 10.21 5.17
CA CYS A 27 8.66 8.75 5.28
C CYS A 27 9.97 8.07 5.68
N LYS A 28 11.07 8.39 5.01
CA LYS A 28 12.37 7.77 5.29
C LYS A 28 12.81 8.03 6.73
N GLU A 29 12.81 9.27 7.16
CA GLU A 29 13.23 9.64 8.50
C GLU A 29 12.30 9.07 9.56
N PHE A 30 11.01 9.07 9.29
CA PHE A 30 10.01 8.47 10.16
C PHE A 30 10.23 6.97 10.34
N VAL A 31 10.46 6.22 9.25
CA VAL A 31 10.74 4.78 9.32
C VAL A 31 12.03 4.50 10.09
N LEU A 32 13.11 5.24 9.81
CA LEU A 32 14.38 5.05 10.51
C LEU A 32 14.26 5.28 12.02
N ARG A 33 13.49 6.28 12.44
CA ARG A 33 13.25 6.57 13.87
C ARG A 33 12.36 5.57 14.58
N ASN A 34 11.37 5.01 13.87
CA ASN A 34 10.36 4.13 14.46
C ASN A 34 10.68 2.63 14.27
N SER A 35 11.85 2.31 13.74
CA SER A 35 12.29 0.93 13.55
C SER A 35 13.42 0.56 14.49
N ALA A 36 13.41 -0.69 14.98
CA ALA A 36 14.40 -1.17 15.95
C ALA A 36 15.83 -1.30 15.38
N HIS A 37 15.97 -1.42 14.05
CA HIS A 37 17.23 -1.76 13.39
C HIS A 37 17.63 -0.77 12.27
N GLY A 38 17.20 0.49 12.39
CA GLY A 38 17.58 1.55 11.44
C GLY A 38 16.97 1.36 10.05
N GLY A 39 15.73 0.92 9.99
CA GLY A 39 14.94 0.74 8.79
C GLY A 39 13.98 -0.44 8.90
N ALA A 40 13.10 -0.58 7.94
CA ALA A 40 12.09 -1.64 7.91
C ALA A 40 12.70 -3.00 7.53
N ASP A 41 12.24 -4.08 8.20
CA ASP A 41 12.62 -5.46 7.88
C ASP A 41 12.04 -5.92 6.55
N VAL A 42 10.82 -5.48 6.25
CA VAL A 42 10.10 -5.76 5.02
C VAL A 42 9.48 -4.47 4.52
N VAL A 43 9.63 -4.20 3.23
CA VAL A 43 8.99 -3.06 2.57
C VAL A 43 8.12 -3.57 1.43
N LEU A 44 6.87 -3.13 1.40
CA LEU A 44 5.94 -3.37 0.29
C LEU A 44 5.78 -2.08 -0.51
N GLU A 45 6.26 -2.08 -1.75
CA GLU A 45 6.03 -1.00 -2.69
C GLU A 45 4.78 -1.31 -3.51
N VAL A 46 3.73 -0.54 -3.33
CA VAL A 46 2.40 -0.79 -3.90
C VAL A 46 1.80 0.42 -4.63
N ALA A 47 2.58 1.49 -4.78
CA ALA A 47 2.11 2.75 -5.36
C ALA A 47 2.48 2.91 -6.84
N GLY A 48 3.67 2.50 -7.25
CA GLY A 48 4.14 2.56 -8.64
C GLY A 48 4.41 3.97 -9.18
N ALA A 49 4.60 4.96 -8.29
CA ALA A 49 4.94 6.32 -8.71
C ALA A 49 6.46 6.47 -8.92
N GLU A 50 6.88 7.59 -9.53
CA GLU A 50 8.24 7.79 -10.04
C GLU A 50 9.35 7.56 -8.98
N ASP A 51 9.14 8.04 -7.75
CA ASP A 51 10.14 7.96 -6.68
C ASP A 51 9.87 6.86 -5.65
N THR A 52 8.78 6.10 -5.76
CA THR A 52 8.36 5.17 -4.71
C THR A 52 9.26 3.94 -4.61
N PHE A 53 9.85 3.49 -5.72
CA PHE A 53 10.84 2.42 -5.68
C PHE A 53 12.10 2.84 -4.93
N ARG A 54 12.59 4.07 -5.17
CA ARG A 54 13.74 4.61 -4.46
C ARG A 54 13.44 4.74 -2.96
N LEU A 55 12.32 5.34 -2.61
CA LEU A 55 11.90 5.48 -1.22
C LEU A 55 11.79 4.12 -0.51
N ALA A 56 11.25 3.11 -1.20
CA ALA A 56 11.10 1.76 -0.65
C ALA A 56 12.44 1.15 -0.21
N TRP A 57 13.46 1.14 -1.09
CA TRP A 57 14.74 0.57 -0.71
C TRP A 57 15.54 1.46 0.24
N GLU A 58 15.36 2.77 0.23
CA GLU A 58 15.97 3.68 1.20
C GLU A 58 15.43 3.44 2.62
N CYS A 59 14.13 3.16 2.76
CA CYS A 59 13.49 2.83 4.05
C CYS A 59 13.88 1.45 4.59
N ALA A 60 14.39 0.56 3.73
CA ALA A 60 14.77 -0.79 4.12
C ALA A 60 16.07 -0.81 4.92
N ARG A 61 16.12 -1.58 6.02
CA ARG A 61 17.37 -1.84 6.74
C ARG A 61 18.30 -2.77 5.96
N PRO A 62 19.57 -2.92 6.36
CA PRO A 62 20.41 -3.99 5.82
C PRO A 62 19.77 -5.38 6.00
N ASN A 63 19.93 -6.25 5.00
CA ASN A 63 19.34 -7.60 4.90
C ASN A 63 17.79 -7.62 4.87
N ALA A 64 17.15 -6.52 4.53
CA ALA A 64 15.69 -6.47 4.40
C ALA A 64 15.18 -7.06 3.08
N VAL A 65 13.89 -7.33 3.04
CA VAL A 65 13.16 -7.72 1.84
C VAL A 65 12.35 -6.52 1.32
N VAL A 66 12.54 -6.17 0.05
CA VAL A 66 11.74 -5.17 -0.65
C VAL A 66 10.90 -5.88 -1.70
N THR A 67 9.59 -5.88 -1.51
CA THR A 67 8.65 -6.49 -2.45
C THR A 67 7.96 -5.41 -3.28
N VAL A 68 8.14 -5.46 -4.59
CA VAL A 68 7.51 -4.55 -5.55
C VAL A 68 6.27 -5.22 -6.10
N VAL A 69 5.11 -4.73 -5.68
CA VAL A 69 3.78 -5.21 -6.09
C VAL A 69 3.19 -4.32 -7.16
N ALA A 70 3.54 -3.04 -7.14
CA ALA A 70 3.02 -2.05 -8.07
C ALA A 70 3.50 -2.27 -9.50
N LEU A 71 2.69 -1.84 -10.45
CA LEU A 71 3.04 -1.75 -11.87
C LEU A 71 3.68 -0.38 -12.14
N TYR A 72 4.77 -0.38 -12.88
CA TYR A 72 5.48 0.82 -13.29
C TYR A 72 5.39 0.98 -14.81
N ASP A 73 5.12 2.19 -15.27
CA ASP A 73 5.09 2.54 -16.69
C ASP A 73 6.48 2.68 -17.30
N LYS A 74 7.49 2.91 -16.47
CA LYS A 74 8.88 3.15 -16.88
C LYS A 74 9.84 2.24 -16.13
N PRO A 75 11.00 1.90 -16.73
CA PRO A 75 12.06 1.19 -16.05
C PRO A 75 12.49 1.90 -14.77
N GLN A 76 12.69 1.13 -13.71
CA GLN A 76 13.24 1.63 -12.46
C GLN A 76 14.72 1.34 -12.35
N ILE A 77 15.48 2.28 -11.79
CA ILE A 77 16.93 2.16 -11.65
C ILE A 77 17.27 1.46 -10.34
N LEU A 78 18.11 0.46 -10.40
CA LEU A 78 18.72 -0.18 -9.25
C LEU A 78 20.13 0.43 -9.04
N PRO A 79 20.29 1.43 -8.17
CA PRO A 79 21.57 2.14 -8.02
C PRO A 79 22.52 1.33 -7.12
N LEU A 80 23.14 0.31 -7.68
CA LEU A 80 24.01 -0.63 -6.96
C LEU A 80 25.08 0.05 -6.10
N PRO A 81 25.75 1.15 -6.54
CA PRO A 81 26.71 1.83 -5.68
C PRO A 81 26.11 2.32 -4.35
N ASP A 82 24.87 2.82 -4.39
CA ASP A 82 24.19 3.38 -3.20
C ASP A 82 23.62 2.26 -2.30
N MET A 83 23.43 1.08 -2.87
CA MET A 83 22.93 -0.10 -2.17
C MET A 83 24.03 -0.98 -1.57
N TYR A 84 25.29 -0.66 -1.85
CA TYR A 84 26.41 -1.46 -1.37
C TYR A 84 26.39 -1.57 0.17
N GLY A 85 26.45 -2.79 0.67
CA GLY A 85 26.37 -3.07 2.11
C GLY A 85 24.95 -3.20 2.68
N LYS A 86 23.91 -2.89 1.91
CA LYS A 86 22.52 -3.14 2.36
C LYS A 86 22.09 -4.61 2.22
N ASN A 87 22.69 -5.38 1.32
CA ASN A 87 22.36 -6.81 1.10
C ASN A 87 20.85 -7.05 0.95
N LEU A 88 20.15 -6.23 0.16
CA LEU A 88 18.70 -6.31 0.00
C LEU A 88 18.29 -7.51 -0.85
N THR A 89 17.15 -8.09 -0.48
CA THR A 89 16.43 -9.04 -1.33
C THR A 89 15.26 -8.33 -2.00
N PHE A 90 15.24 -8.31 -3.34
CA PHE A 90 14.11 -7.80 -4.10
C PHE A 90 13.21 -8.95 -4.55
N LYS A 91 11.91 -8.78 -4.37
CA LYS A 91 10.86 -9.66 -4.89
C LYS A 91 9.92 -8.86 -5.78
N THR A 92 9.55 -9.44 -6.90
CA THR A 92 8.55 -8.88 -7.81
C THR A 92 7.51 -9.96 -8.09
N GLY A 93 6.31 -9.56 -8.42
CA GLY A 93 5.29 -10.52 -8.82
C GLY A 93 3.90 -9.90 -8.93
N GLY A 94 3.08 -10.53 -9.72
CA GLY A 94 1.66 -10.23 -9.80
C GLY A 94 0.86 -11.06 -8.79
N VAL A 95 -0.38 -10.68 -8.57
CA VAL A 95 -1.32 -11.44 -7.75
C VAL A 95 -1.71 -12.72 -8.50
N ASP A 96 -1.44 -13.86 -7.90
CA ASP A 96 -1.83 -15.18 -8.43
C ASP A 96 -3.05 -15.80 -7.72
N GLY A 97 -3.49 -15.18 -6.61
CA GLY A 97 -4.65 -15.63 -5.86
C GLY A 97 -4.44 -16.88 -5.01
N CYS A 98 -3.22 -17.39 -4.87
CA CYS A 98 -2.93 -18.58 -4.10
C CYS A 98 -3.37 -18.51 -2.63
N ASP A 99 -3.31 -17.32 -2.02
CA ASP A 99 -3.63 -17.12 -0.61
C ASP A 99 -5.09 -16.69 -0.35
N CYS A 100 -5.94 -16.59 -1.38
CA CYS A 100 -7.32 -16.13 -1.25
C CYS A 100 -8.12 -16.93 -0.22
N ALA A 101 -7.97 -18.26 -0.19
CA ALA A 101 -8.70 -19.10 0.75
C ALA A 101 -8.29 -18.86 2.20
N GLU A 102 -7.01 -18.57 2.46
CA GLU A 102 -6.51 -18.24 3.78
C GLU A 102 -6.98 -16.85 4.22
N ILE A 103 -6.88 -15.85 3.34
CA ILE A 103 -7.34 -14.48 3.59
C ILE A 103 -8.83 -14.47 3.95
N LEU A 104 -9.66 -15.21 3.21
CA LEU A 104 -11.09 -15.33 3.52
C LEU A 104 -11.33 -15.92 4.91
N ARG A 105 -10.59 -16.97 5.31
CA ARG A 105 -10.69 -17.52 6.67
C ARG A 105 -10.30 -16.50 7.74
N LEU A 106 -9.28 -15.67 7.49
CA LEU A 106 -8.87 -14.62 8.43
C LEU A 106 -9.95 -13.54 8.57
N ILE A 107 -10.62 -13.19 7.46
CA ILE A 107 -11.76 -12.26 7.47
C ILE A 107 -12.94 -12.86 8.24
N GLU A 108 -13.32 -14.10 7.94
CA GLU A 108 -14.39 -14.82 8.66
C GLU A 108 -14.13 -14.95 10.15
N ALA A 109 -12.85 -15.16 10.52
CA ALA A 109 -12.42 -15.21 11.92
C ALA A 109 -12.32 -13.83 12.62
N GLY A 110 -12.62 -12.74 11.91
CA GLY A 110 -12.53 -11.38 12.43
C GLY A 110 -11.11 -10.88 12.70
N LYS A 111 -10.10 -11.57 12.15
CA LYS A 111 -8.68 -11.16 12.29
C LYS A 111 -8.28 -10.06 11.32
N ILE A 112 -9.00 -9.94 10.23
CA ILE A 112 -8.85 -8.87 9.24
C ILE A 112 -10.22 -8.28 9.00
N ASP A 113 -10.39 -6.99 9.28
CA ASP A 113 -11.61 -6.26 8.95
C ASP A 113 -11.39 -5.39 7.72
N THR A 114 -12.00 -5.79 6.60
CA THR A 114 -11.97 -5.04 5.34
C THR A 114 -13.23 -4.20 5.12
N THR A 115 -14.19 -4.27 6.04
CA THR A 115 -15.49 -3.59 5.91
C THR A 115 -15.37 -2.07 5.77
N PRO A 116 -14.49 -1.38 6.53
CA PRO A 116 -14.32 0.07 6.40
C PRO A 116 -13.79 0.51 5.04
N LEU A 117 -13.10 -0.37 4.31
CA LEU A 117 -12.56 -0.04 2.98
C LEU A 117 -13.66 0.15 1.94
N ILE A 118 -14.85 -0.46 2.12
CA ILE A 118 -15.98 -0.32 1.19
C ILE A 118 -16.76 0.95 1.55
N THR A 119 -16.30 2.07 1.02
CA THR A 119 -16.87 3.40 1.31
C THR A 119 -18.15 3.68 0.53
N HIS A 120 -18.31 3.08 -0.67
CA HIS A 120 -19.42 3.36 -1.57
C HIS A 120 -20.05 2.06 -2.07
N ARG A 121 -21.38 2.09 -2.23
CA ARG A 121 -22.16 0.97 -2.80
C ARG A 121 -23.09 1.48 -3.86
N PHE A 122 -23.04 0.87 -5.05
CA PHE A 122 -23.92 1.20 -6.16
C PHE A 122 -24.61 -0.06 -6.69
N PRO A 123 -25.86 0.03 -7.16
CA PRO A 123 -26.44 -1.04 -7.96
C PRO A 123 -25.76 -1.09 -9.34
N LEU A 124 -25.78 -2.26 -9.99
CA LEU A 124 -25.20 -2.43 -11.33
C LEU A 124 -25.75 -1.43 -12.35
N THR A 125 -27.01 -1.02 -12.20
CA THR A 125 -27.66 -0.01 -13.07
C THR A 125 -27.03 1.37 -12.98
N LYS A 126 -26.20 1.64 -11.99
CA LYS A 126 -25.46 2.89 -11.78
C LYS A 126 -23.94 2.73 -11.94
N ILE A 127 -23.51 1.77 -12.74
CA ILE A 127 -22.09 1.44 -12.91
C ILE A 127 -21.27 2.64 -13.42
N GLU A 128 -21.81 3.44 -14.34
CA GLU A 128 -21.12 4.63 -14.87
C GLU A 128 -20.89 5.69 -13.78
N GLU A 129 -21.88 5.89 -12.90
CA GLU A 129 -21.73 6.78 -11.74
C GLU A 129 -20.67 6.27 -10.77
N ALA A 130 -20.63 4.97 -10.52
CA ALA A 130 -19.63 4.32 -9.69
C ALA A 130 -18.20 4.54 -10.23
N TYR A 131 -18.01 4.36 -11.53
CA TYR A 131 -16.73 4.65 -12.19
C TYR A 131 -16.36 6.12 -12.08
N ARG A 132 -17.28 7.04 -12.34
CA ARG A 132 -17.04 8.48 -12.21
C ARG A 132 -16.58 8.88 -10.81
N VAL A 133 -17.22 8.34 -9.78
CA VAL A 133 -16.84 8.57 -8.37
C VAL A 133 -15.43 8.05 -8.11
N PHE A 134 -15.14 6.82 -8.54
CA PHE A 134 -13.86 6.18 -8.27
C PHE A 134 -12.69 6.83 -9.03
N GLU A 135 -12.84 7.08 -10.35
CA GLU A 135 -11.80 7.69 -11.18
C GLU A 135 -11.43 9.11 -10.74
N ASN A 136 -12.44 9.90 -10.35
CA ASN A 136 -12.24 11.28 -9.93
C ASN A 136 -11.99 11.42 -8.43
N ARG A 137 -11.89 10.31 -7.70
CA ARG A 137 -11.62 10.28 -6.25
C ARG A 137 -12.59 11.15 -5.46
N LEU A 138 -13.88 11.11 -5.81
CA LEU A 138 -14.91 11.92 -5.18
C LEU A 138 -15.34 11.34 -3.82
N ASP A 139 -15.81 12.22 -2.95
CA ASP A 139 -16.46 11.87 -1.68
C ASP A 139 -15.66 10.92 -0.77
N GLY A 140 -14.32 11.03 -0.81
CA GLY A 140 -13.43 10.20 0.01
C GLY A 140 -13.45 8.71 -0.36
N VAL A 141 -13.73 8.37 -1.64
CA VAL A 141 -13.82 6.99 -2.09
C VAL A 141 -12.52 6.22 -1.90
N ILE A 142 -12.62 5.03 -1.30
CA ILE A 142 -11.51 4.06 -1.19
C ILE A 142 -11.82 2.84 -2.03
N LYS A 143 -12.95 2.18 -1.78
CA LYS A 143 -13.44 1.04 -2.56
C LYS A 143 -14.93 1.20 -2.85
N VAL A 144 -15.29 0.82 -4.05
CA VAL A 144 -16.69 0.79 -4.51
C VAL A 144 -17.13 -0.67 -4.64
N ALA A 145 -18.23 -1.01 -3.99
CA ALA A 145 -18.90 -2.29 -4.18
C ALA A 145 -20.09 -2.12 -5.12
N ILE A 146 -20.20 -3.01 -6.10
CA ILE A 146 -21.33 -3.05 -7.02
C ILE A 146 -22.21 -4.23 -6.64
N ALA A 147 -23.48 -3.95 -6.38
CA ALA A 147 -24.48 -4.97 -6.11
C ALA A 147 -25.23 -5.36 -7.39
N GLY A 148 -25.52 -6.64 -7.58
CA GLY A 148 -26.20 -7.16 -8.77
C GLY A 148 -27.70 -6.86 -8.81
N LYS A 149 -28.28 -6.28 -7.77
CA LYS A 149 -29.68 -5.81 -7.70
C LYS A 149 -29.73 -4.51 -6.92
#